data_5cf45f70c80c11948f83b1e2ed066726
#
_entry.id   5cf45f70c80c11948f83b1e2ed066726
#
_cell.length_a   1.000
_cell.length_b   1.000
_cell.length_c   1.000
_cell.angle_alpha   90.00
_cell.angle_beta   90.00
_cell.angle_gamma   90.00
#
_symmetry.space_group_name_H-M   'P 1'
#
loop_
_entity.id
_entity.type
_entity.pdbx_description
1 polymer ?
#
loop_
_entity_poly.entity_id
_entity_poly.type
_entity_poly.pdbx_seq_one_letter_code
_entity_poly.pdbx_strand_id
1 'polypeptide(L)'
;MFDTFSKVDPTAGEAALRDRIAELERLKSAAAAGQARATAALETARHAAEAAAGVSITRRGRGLGSEIGLARQDSPTRGQQHLSDARVLVDDLPYTLAALECGALTEWRAGLIAREATCLCPADRRRLDEQLCADPTTLIGLGDKLIRGNAKTIAYQLDPQAVIDRAARAPEDRAVTFRPAADDMAIVTALLRATDAASVRSALTEAADRCADGRNRGQAMADTLVARVTGRDVTVPVPVAVKLVLSDNTLFGGSAHPARLEGYGPIPATMARRLISDAVADDDSWATLRRLYAAPDTGALVAMESRSRRFPRGLAHFIAVRDEICRTPYCNAPIRHIDHVTPHHHHGPTSAANGEGLCERCNYVKESPGWRVVATVDEFGRHCTEHITPTGAVYRSTAPPLPGGIRTLNREIHVVTNKGAA
;
A
#
# COMPACT_ATOMS: atom_id res chain seq x y z
N MET A 1 -2.21 -28.43 -9.58
CA MET A 1 -1.35 -27.48 -10.31
C MET A 1 -0.31 -26.80 -9.41
N PHE A 2 -0.69 -26.16 -8.29
CA PHE A 2 0.28 -25.47 -7.42
C PHE A 2 1.29 -26.41 -6.74
N ASP A 3 0.88 -27.62 -6.36
CA ASP A 3 1.78 -28.61 -5.73
C ASP A 3 3.01 -28.98 -6.57
N THR A 4 2.91 -28.89 -7.89
CA THR A 4 4.02 -29.19 -8.80
C THR A 4 5.09 -28.09 -8.78
N PHE A 5 4.67 -26.84 -8.54
CA PHE A 5 5.61 -25.70 -8.50
C PHE A 5 6.31 -25.55 -7.16
N SER A 6 5.66 -25.93 -6.05
CA SER A 6 6.20 -25.79 -4.70
C SER A 6 7.13 -26.90 -4.25
N LYS A 7 7.12 -28.05 -4.98
CA LYS A 7 7.96 -29.19 -4.60
C LYS A 7 9.42 -28.95 -4.99
N VAL A 8 10.29 -29.20 -4.03
CA VAL A 8 11.76 -29.19 -4.20
C VAL A 8 12.24 -30.61 -3.88
N ASP A 9 13.11 -31.16 -4.75
CA ASP A 9 13.78 -32.43 -4.47
C ASP A 9 14.83 -32.18 -3.37
N PRO A 10 14.68 -32.75 -2.18
CA PRO A 10 15.64 -32.55 -1.08
C PRO A 10 17.02 -33.14 -1.36
N THR A 11 17.14 -33.97 -2.39
CA THR A 11 18.41 -34.62 -2.80
C THR A 11 19.08 -33.89 -3.97
N ALA A 12 18.45 -32.83 -4.50
CA ALA A 12 18.99 -32.06 -5.60
C ALA A 12 20.28 -31.35 -5.24
N GLY A 13 21.28 -31.40 -6.10
CA GLY A 13 22.53 -30.66 -5.92
C GLY A 13 22.33 -29.13 -6.13
N GLU A 14 23.29 -28.34 -5.65
CA GLU A 14 23.26 -26.88 -5.69
C GLU A 14 22.96 -26.30 -7.09
N ALA A 15 23.55 -26.86 -8.14
CA ALA A 15 23.31 -26.42 -9.52
C ALA A 15 21.85 -26.61 -9.94
N ALA A 16 21.25 -27.76 -9.65
CA ALA A 16 19.86 -28.05 -9.95
C ALA A 16 18.89 -27.15 -9.16
N LEU A 17 19.22 -26.86 -7.90
CA LEU A 17 18.45 -25.92 -7.08
C LEU A 17 18.50 -24.49 -7.64
N ARG A 18 19.68 -24.02 -8.06
CA ARG A 18 19.83 -22.73 -8.75
C ARG A 18 19.02 -22.68 -10.04
N ASP A 19 19.07 -23.72 -10.85
CA ASP A 19 18.34 -23.80 -12.13
C ASP A 19 16.83 -23.80 -11.88
N ARG A 20 16.37 -24.47 -10.81
CA ARG A 20 14.97 -24.43 -10.39
C ARG A 20 14.52 -23.02 -9.98
N ILE A 21 15.35 -22.27 -9.26
CA ILE A 21 15.06 -20.86 -8.91
C ILE A 21 14.90 -20.03 -10.19
N ALA A 22 15.81 -20.19 -11.16
CA ALA A 22 15.74 -19.47 -12.42
C ALA A 22 14.50 -19.83 -13.25
N GLU A 23 14.11 -21.12 -13.27
CA GLU A 23 12.89 -21.58 -13.92
C GLU A 23 11.64 -20.95 -13.29
N LEU A 24 11.54 -20.96 -11.96
CA LEU A 24 10.42 -20.35 -11.24
C LEU A 24 10.33 -18.84 -11.48
N GLU A 25 11.46 -18.14 -11.61
CA GLU A 25 11.46 -16.72 -11.96
C GLU A 25 10.93 -16.47 -13.37
N ARG A 26 11.29 -17.32 -14.35
CA ARG A 26 10.70 -17.26 -15.71
C ARG A 26 9.20 -17.52 -15.70
N LEU A 27 8.73 -18.49 -14.91
CA LEU A 27 7.29 -18.76 -14.77
C LEU A 27 6.53 -17.57 -14.16
N LYS A 28 7.10 -16.91 -13.16
CA LYS A 28 6.53 -15.66 -12.60
C LYS A 28 6.40 -14.58 -13.66
N SER A 29 7.44 -14.42 -14.48
CA SER A 29 7.45 -13.44 -15.57
C SER A 29 6.38 -13.75 -16.62
N ALA A 30 6.28 -15.01 -17.05
CA ALA A 30 5.24 -15.46 -17.99
C ALA A 30 3.81 -15.25 -17.41
N ALA A 31 3.62 -15.56 -16.12
CA ALA A 31 2.36 -15.30 -15.45
C ALA A 31 2.02 -13.80 -15.40
N ALA A 32 3.02 -12.93 -15.19
CA ALA A 32 2.84 -11.49 -15.21
C ALA A 32 2.43 -10.97 -16.60
N ALA A 33 3.01 -11.53 -17.68
CA ALA A 33 2.58 -11.22 -19.05
C ALA A 33 1.10 -11.62 -19.29
N GLY A 34 0.70 -12.80 -18.81
CA GLY A 34 -0.69 -13.25 -18.84
C GLY A 34 -1.62 -12.32 -18.05
N GLN A 35 -1.20 -11.86 -16.86
CA GLN A 35 -1.94 -10.88 -16.06
C GLN A 35 -2.08 -9.53 -16.77
N ALA A 36 -1.04 -9.04 -17.45
CA ALA A 36 -1.11 -7.82 -18.24
C ALA A 36 -2.14 -7.93 -19.37
N ARG A 37 -2.14 -9.03 -20.13
CA ARG A 37 -3.14 -9.29 -21.18
C ARG A 37 -4.57 -9.37 -20.62
N ALA A 38 -4.76 -10.09 -19.50
CA ALA A 38 -6.05 -10.19 -18.83
C ALA A 38 -6.55 -8.83 -18.32
N THR A 39 -5.64 -8.00 -17.80
CA THR A 39 -5.93 -6.64 -17.34
C THR A 39 -6.41 -5.75 -18.49
N ALA A 40 -5.73 -5.74 -19.62
CA ALA A 40 -6.14 -4.98 -20.81
C ALA A 40 -7.49 -5.48 -21.38
N ALA A 41 -7.69 -6.80 -21.42
CA ALA A 41 -8.96 -7.39 -21.85
C ALA A 41 -10.12 -7.02 -20.89
N LEU A 42 -9.88 -7.03 -19.58
CA LEU A 42 -10.87 -6.61 -18.59
C LEU A 42 -11.25 -5.14 -18.76
N GLU A 43 -10.29 -4.27 -19.04
CA GLU A 43 -10.55 -2.86 -19.32
C GLU A 43 -11.44 -2.69 -20.56
N THR A 44 -11.11 -3.36 -21.65
CA THR A 44 -11.90 -3.31 -22.89
C THR A 44 -13.33 -3.79 -22.64
N ALA A 45 -13.49 -4.91 -21.94
CA ALA A 45 -14.80 -5.46 -21.59
C ALA A 45 -15.60 -4.51 -20.68
N ARG A 46 -14.94 -3.89 -19.69
CA ARG A 46 -15.55 -2.91 -18.78
C ARG A 46 -16.04 -1.68 -19.55
N HIS A 47 -15.23 -1.11 -20.41
CA HIS A 47 -15.61 0.06 -21.21
C HIS A 47 -16.76 -0.24 -22.14
N ALA A 48 -16.81 -1.42 -22.75
CA ALA A 48 -17.92 -1.87 -23.59
C ALA A 48 -19.23 -2.03 -22.79
N ALA A 49 -19.18 -2.69 -21.63
CA ALA A 49 -20.34 -2.87 -20.77
C ALA A 49 -20.88 -1.54 -20.24
N GLU A 50 -20.03 -0.66 -19.76
CA GLU A 50 -20.41 0.66 -19.27
C GLU A 50 -20.95 1.57 -20.39
N ALA A 51 -20.42 1.43 -21.61
CA ALA A 51 -20.95 2.12 -22.78
C ALA A 51 -22.37 1.65 -23.12
N ALA A 52 -22.61 0.34 -23.11
CA ALA A 52 -23.92 -0.26 -23.33
C ALA A 52 -24.94 0.15 -22.24
N ALA A 53 -24.46 0.35 -21.00
CA ALA A 53 -25.26 0.85 -19.89
C ALA A 53 -25.47 2.38 -19.89
N GLY A 54 -24.99 3.09 -20.93
CA GLY A 54 -25.14 4.55 -21.05
C GLY A 54 -24.24 5.38 -20.13
N VAL A 55 -23.21 4.78 -19.53
CA VAL A 55 -22.25 5.52 -18.69
C VAL A 55 -21.44 6.48 -19.56
N SER A 56 -21.37 7.76 -19.14
CA SER A 56 -20.63 8.79 -19.88
C SER A 56 -19.14 8.43 -19.98
N ILE A 57 -18.51 8.76 -21.09
CA ILE A 57 -17.11 8.42 -21.39
C ILE A 57 -16.15 8.86 -20.28
N THR A 58 -16.39 10.01 -19.64
CA THR A 58 -15.56 10.57 -18.55
C THR A 58 -15.67 9.79 -17.23
N ARG A 59 -16.67 8.91 -17.11
CA ARG A 59 -16.91 8.10 -15.92
C ARG A 59 -16.58 6.63 -16.13
N ARG A 60 -16.32 6.19 -17.35
CA ARG A 60 -16.00 4.80 -17.67
C ARG A 60 -14.67 4.38 -17.04
N GLY A 61 -14.60 3.12 -16.64
CA GLY A 61 -13.40 2.54 -16.03
C GLY A 61 -13.07 3.06 -14.63
N ARG A 62 -13.91 3.87 -14.00
CA ARG A 62 -13.69 4.33 -12.63
C ARG A 62 -13.68 3.14 -11.68
N GLY A 63 -12.64 3.08 -10.83
CA GLY A 63 -12.46 1.99 -9.88
C GLY A 63 -11.82 0.73 -10.45
N LEU A 64 -11.60 0.62 -11.78
CA LEU A 64 -11.01 -0.57 -12.39
C LEU A 64 -9.61 -0.88 -11.84
N GLY A 65 -8.75 0.13 -11.68
CA GLY A 65 -7.44 -0.07 -11.06
C GLY A 65 -7.52 -0.62 -9.63
N SER A 66 -8.53 -0.21 -8.85
CA SER A 66 -8.75 -0.76 -7.50
C SER A 66 -9.21 -2.21 -7.55
N GLU A 67 -10.08 -2.57 -8.49
CA GLU A 67 -10.52 -3.96 -8.69
C GLU A 67 -9.36 -4.89 -9.10
N ILE A 68 -8.47 -4.41 -9.98
CA ILE A 68 -7.24 -5.12 -10.37
C ILE A 68 -6.32 -5.29 -9.15
N GLY A 69 -6.18 -4.25 -8.32
CA GLY A 69 -5.43 -4.34 -7.06
C GLY A 69 -5.99 -5.42 -6.14
N LEU A 70 -7.30 -5.46 -5.92
CA LEU A 70 -7.96 -6.50 -5.14
C LEU A 70 -7.70 -7.91 -5.70
N ALA A 71 -7.86 -8.09 -7.02
CA ALA A 71 -7.64 -9.38 -7.68
C ALA A 71 -6.16 -9.86 -7.56
N ARG A 72 -5.22 -8.92 -7.51
CA ARG A 72 -3.79 -9.20 -7.34
C ARG A 72 -3.33 -9.20 -5.88
N GLN A 73 -4.24 -9.02 -4.93
CA GLN A 73 -3.96 -8.87 -3.50
C GLN A 73 -2.97 -7.71 -3.22
N ASP A 74 -3.12 -6.63 -3.97
CA ASP A 74 -2.26 -5.46 -3.92
C ASP A 74 -3.07 -4.19 -3.60
N SER A 75 -2.39 -3.12 -3.21
CA SER A 75 -3.06 -1.86 -2.90
C SER A 75 -3.75 -1.24 -4.13
N PRO A 76 -4.79 -0.40 -3.95
CA PRO A 76 -5.44 0.30 -5.05
C PRO A 76 -4.50 1.16 -5.90
N THR A 77 -3.43 1.68 -5.30
CA THR A 77 -2.39 2.44 -6.01
C THR A 77 -1.56 1.53 -6.92
N ARG A 78 -1.16 0.36 -6.42
CA ARG A 78 -0.46 -0.65 -7.22
C ARG A 78 -1.37 -1.20 -8.32
N GLY A 79 -2.64 -1.45 -8.02
CA GLY A 79 -3.61 -1.88 -9.03
C GLY A 79 -3.77 -0.86 -10.16
N GLN A 80 -3.76 0.44 -9.87
CA GLN A 80 -3.75 1.48 -10.90
C GLN A 80 -2.45 1.47 -11.72
N GLN A 81 -1.31 1.19 -11.10
CA GLN A 81 -0.04 1.05 -11.82
C GLN A 81 -0.07 -0.16 -12.75
N HIS A 82 -0.56 -1.32 -12.28
CA HIS A 82 -0.73 -2.50 -13.12
C HIS A 82 -1.63 -2.25 -14.33
N LEU A 83 -2.73 -1.51 -14.14
CA LEU A 83 -3.60 -1.12 -15.25
C LEU A 83 -2.87 -0.24 -16.26
N SER A 84 -2.13 0.76 -15.79
CA SER A 84 -1.36 1.67 -16.65
C SER A 84 -0.26 0.92 -17.41
N ASP A 85 0.50 0.07 -16.73
CA ASP A 85 1.57 -0.72 -17.33
C ASP A 85 0.99 -1.72 -18.36
N ALA A 86 -0.14 -2.37 -18.05
CA ALA A 86 -0.79 -3.33 -18.94
C ALA A 86 -1.25 -2.70 -20.27
N ARG A 87 -1.85 -1.51 -20.22
CA ARG A 87 -2.24 -0.76 -21.44
C ARG A 87 -1.05 -0.57 -22.36
N VAL A 88 0.03 -0.03 -21.83
CA VAL A 88 1.22 0.29 -22.62
C VAL A 88 1.90 -0.98 -23.12
N LEU A 89 2.04 -2.01 -22.29
CA LEU A 89 2.67 -3.28 -22.66
C LEU A 89 1.91 -4.00 -23.76
N VAL A 90 0.58 -4.07 -23.64
CA VAL A 90 -0.25 -4.85 -24.59
C VAL A 90 -0.47 -4.11 -25.90
N ASP A 91 -0.71 -2.80 -25.84
CA ASP A 91 -1.08 -2.02 -27.03
C ASP A 91 0.15 -1.53 -27.81
N ASP A 92 1.24 -1.20 -27.12
CA ASP A 92 2.34 -0.44 -27.73
C ASP A 92 3.74 -1.07 -27.59
N LEU A 93 3.95 -2.06 -26.69
CA LEU A 93 5.27 -2.63 -26.40
C LEU A 93 5.31 -4.18 -26.62
N PRO A 94 5.06 -4.68 -27.84
CA PRO A 94 4.96 -6.13 -28.11
C PRO A 94 6.27 -6.87 -27.85
N TYR A 95 7.45 -6.29 -28.10
CA TYR A 95 8.74 -6.93 -27.84
C TYR A 95 9.07 -7.01 -26.35
N THR A 96 8.79 -5.94 -25.60
CA THR A 96 8.89 -5.95 -24.12
C THR A 96 7.95 -6.99 -23.51
N LEU A 97 6.72 -7.10 -24.02
CA LEU A 97 5.74 -8.09 -23.57
C LEU A 97 6.23 -9.52 -23.91
N ALA A 98 6.79 -9.76 -25.10
CA ALA A 98 7.37 -11.04 -25.47
C ALA A 98 8.59 -11.40 -24.61
N ALA A 99 9.46 -10.42 -24.29
CA ALA A 99 10.59 -10.61 -23.40
C ALA A 99 10.17 -10.95 -21.97
N LEU A 100 9.05 -10.38 -21.50
CA LEU A 100 8.43 -10.75 -20.23
C LEU A 100 7.84 -12.17 -20.28
N GLU A 101 7.18 -12.53 -21.37
CA GLU A 101 6.55 -13.83 -21.57
C GLU A 101 7.55 -15.01 -21.62
N CYS A 102 8.71 -14.80 -22.26
CA CYS A 102 9.79 -15.80 -22.28
C CYS A 102 10.69 -15.75 -21.01
N GLY A 103 10.49 -14.79 -20.12
CA GLY A 103 11.26 -14.64 -18.89
C GLY A 103 12.62 -13.97 -19.04
N ALA A 104 12.90 -13.31 -20.17
CA ALA A 104 14.08 -12.47 -20.35
C ALA A 104 14.00 -11.17 -19.52
N LEU A 105 12.78 -10.69 -19.26
CA LEU A 105 12.49 -9.59 -18.35
C LEU A 105 11.63 -10.06 -17.18
N THR A 106 11.81 -9.44 -16.02
CA THR A 106 10.86 -9.53 -14.89
C THR A 106 9.74 -8.49 -15.06
N GLU A 107 8.59 -8.70 -14.38
CA GLU A 107 7.49 -7.71 -14.35
C GLU A 107 7.99 -6.31 -13.98
N TRP A 108 8.85 -6.22 -12.97
CA TRP A 108 9.44 -4.96 -12.53
C TRP A 108 10.20 -4.24 -13.65
N ARG A 109 11.05 -4.97 -14.40
CA ARG A 109 11.86 -4.41 -15.49
C ARG A 109 11.02 -4.02 -16.70
N ALA A 110 10.03 -4.83 -17.07
CA ALA A 110 9.05 -4.46 -18.09
C ALA A 110 8.29 -3.17 -17.71
N GLY A 111 7.89 -3.04 -16.44
CA GLY A 111 7.28 -1.82 -15.91
C GLY A 111 8.21 -0.59 -15.90
N LEU A 112 9.54 -0.78 -15.77
CA LEU A 112 10.50 0.34 -15.94
C LEU A 112 10.47 0.88 -17.36
N ILE A 113 10.47 0.00 -18.36
CA ILE A 113 10.41 0.36 -19.79
C ILE A 113 9.08 1.03 -20.10
N ALA A 114 7.96 0.44 -19.70
CA ALA A 114 6.62 0.97 -19.93
C ALA A 114 6.49 2.41 -19.38
N ARG A 115 6.98 2.67 -18.18
CA ARG A 115 6.93 4.01 -17.57
C ARG A 115 7.77 5.05 -18.31
N GLU A 116 8.93 4.68 -18.84
CA GLU A 116 9.71 5.62 -19.65
C GLU A 116 9.06 5.88 -21.02
N ALA A 117 8.35 4.92 -21.58
CA ALA A 117 7.60 5.06 -22.82
C ALA A 117 6.31 5.89 -22.69
N THR A 118 5.72 6.02 -21.49
CA THR A 118 4.39 6.60 -21.28
C THR A 118 4.22 8.03 -21.85
N CYS A 119 5.29 8.83 -21.89
CA CYS A 119 5.23 10.20 -22.43
C CYS A 119 5.19 10.27 -23.97
N LEU A 120 5.56 9.19 -24.66
CA LEU A 120 5.63 9.13 -26.11
C LEU A 120 4.25 8.84 -26.74
N CYS A 121 4.06 9.23 -27.99
CA CYS A 121 2.91 8.79 -28.78
C CYS A 121 3.00 7.27 -29.08
N PRO A 122 1.88 6.60 -29.44
CA PRO A 122 1.89 5.15 -29.70
C PRO A 122 2.90 4.70 -30.75
N ALA A 123 3.12 5.48 -31.80
CA ALA A 123 4.09 5.15 -32.85
C ALA A 123 5.54 5.13 -32.30
N ASP A 124 5.90 6.13 -31.49
CA ASP A 124 7.23 6.22 -30.91
C ASP A 124 7.43 5.24 -29.75
N ARG A 125 6.39 4.84 -29.03
CA ARG A 125 6.45 3.72 -28.08
C ARG A 125 6.87 2.42 -28.76
N ARG A 126 6.29 2.11 -29.92
CA ARG A 126 6.65 0.91 -30.70
C ARG A 126 8.09 0.96 -31.23
N ARG A 127 8.54 2.16 -31.64
CA ARG A 127 9.94 2.36 -32.06
C ARG A 127 10.92 2.19 -30.91
N LEU A 128 10.58 2.70 -29.72
CA LEU A 128 11.37 2.48 -28.50
C LEU A 128 11.44 1.00 -28.17
N ASP A 129 10.31 0.31 -28.22
CA ASP A 129 10.19 -1.11 -27.93
C ASP A 129 11.05 -1.96 -28.87
N GLU A 130 10.97 -1.71 -30.17
CA GLU A 130 11.79 -2.36 -31.18
C GLU A 130 13.28 -2.14 -30.95
N GLN A 131 13.71 -0.89 -30.70
CA GLN A 131 15.12 -0.57 -30.50
C GLN A 131 15.69 -1.20 -29.22
N LEU A 132 14.89 -1.34 -28.18
CA LEU A 132 15.37 -1.82 -26.88
C LEU A 132 15.20 -3.32 -26.69
N CYS A 133 14.13 -3.91 -27.19
CA CYS A 133 13.68 -5.25 -26.84
C CYS A 133 13.52 -6.23 -28.02
N ALA A 134 13.75 -5.82 -29.29
CA ALA A 134 13.63 -6.72 -30.42
C ALA A 134 14.57 -7.94 -30.31
N ASP A 135 15.75 -7.73 -29.74
CA ASP A 135 16.65 -8.82 -29.35
C ASP A 135 16.73 -8.88 -27.81
N PRO A 136 16.01 -9.79 -27.14
CA PRO A 136 16.01 -9.89 -25.69
C PRO A 136 17.37 -10.31 -25.10
N THR A 137 18.31 -10.83 -25.92
CA THR A 137 19.66 -11.18 -25.44
C THR A 137 20.47 -9.96 -25.03
N THR A 138 20.19 -8.80 -25.61
CA THR A 138 20.83 -7.52 -25.26
C THR A 138 20.46 -7.02 -23.86
N LEU A 139 19.39 -7.55 -23.28
CA LEU A 139 18.94 -7.20 -21.93
C LEU A 139 19.61 -8.06 -20.84
N ILE A 140 20.28 -9.15 -21.24
CA ILE A 140 20.94 -10.08 -20.31
C ILE A 140 22.09 -9.38 -19.61
N GLY A 141 22.13 -9.48 -18.27
CA GLY A 141 23.19 -8.86 -17.46
C GLY A 141 23.01 -7.36 -17.19
N LEU A 142 22.03 -6.69 -17.82
CA LEU A 142 21.72 -5.31 -17.52
C LEU A 142 21.00 -5.18 -16.18
N GLY A 143 21.48 -4.27 -15.32
CA GLY A 143 20.79 -3.88 -14.09
C GLY A 143 19.66 -2.87 -14.39
N ASP A 144 18.74 -2.73 -13.43
CA ASP A 144 17.55 -1.86 -13.55
C ASP A 144 17.88 -0.41 -13.96
N LYS A 145 18.98 0.12 -13.43
CA LYS A 145 19.44 1.48 -13.76
C LYS A 145 19.80 1.62 -15.24
N LEU A 146 20.44 0.61 -15.82
CA LEU A 146 20.84 0.61 -17.24
C LEU A 146 19.63 0.45 -18.14
N ILE A 147 18.74 -0.50 -17.86
CA ILE A 147 17.50 -0.71 -18.61
C ILE A 147 16.68 0.59 -18.64
N ARG A 148 16.47 1.19 -17.48
CA ARG A 148 15.75 2.47 -17.40
C ARG A 148 16.48 3.61 -18.12
N GLY A 149 17.80 3.68 -17.98
CA GLY A 149 18.61 4.70 -18.64
C GLY A 149 18.56 4.59 -20.16
N ASN A 150 18.66 3.38 -20.70
CA ASN A 150 18.56 3.12 -22.15
C ASN A 150 17.17 3.49 -22.67
N ALA A 151 16.09 3.05 -22.01
CA ALA A 151 14.73 3.42 -22.38
C ALA A 151 14.53 4.93 -22.39
N LYS A 152 15.02 5.63 -21.36
CA LYS A 152 14.94 7.10 -21.27
C LYS A 152 15.75 7.80 -22.38
N THR A 153 16.92 7.27 -22.74
CA THR A 153 17.76 7.83 -23.81
C THR A 153 17.07 7.70 -25.16
N ILE A 154 16.51 6.52 -25.46
CA ILE A 154 15.74 6.29 -26.69
C ILE A 154 14.50 7.20 -26.73
N ALA A 155 13.74 7.29 -25.62
CA ALA A 155 12.60 8.18 -25.53
C ALA A 155 12.96 9.64 -25.83
N TYR A 156 14.07 10.13 -25.29
CA TYR A 156 14.56 11.46 -25.57
C TYR A 156 14.98 11.66 -27.04
N GLN A 157 15.57 10.65 -27.66
CA GLN A 157 15.95 10.69 -29.09
C GLN A 157 14.73 10.73 -30.02
N LEU A 158 13.63 10.03 -29.64
CA LEU A 158 12.40 9.96 -30.43
C LEU A 158 11.56 11.22 -30.31
N ASP A 159 11.35 11.71 -29.10
CA ASP A 159 10.61 12.93 -28.81
C ASP A 159 11.20 13.69 -27.61
N PRO A 160 12.17 14.58 -27.85
CA PRO A 160 12.76 15.41 -26.79
C PRO A 160 11.71 16.28 -26.06
N GLN A 161 10.73 16.81 -26.79
CA GLN A 161 9.74 17.72 -26.20
C GLN A 161 8.81 16.98 -25.23
N ALA A 162 8.33 15.80 -25.58
CA ALA A 162 7.51 14.98 -24.67
C ALA A 162 8.24 14.66 -23.36
N VAL A 163 9.55 14.37 -23.41
CA VAL A 163 10.36 14.10 -22.22
C VAL A 163 10.56 15.38 -21.39
N ILE A 164 10.78 16.54 -22.02
CA ILE A 164 10.90 17.83 -21.34
C ILE A 164 9.57 18.18 -20.66
N ASP A 165 8.45 18.05 -21.34
CA ASP A 165 7.12 18.37 -20.81
C ASP A 165 6.76 17.46 -19.62
N ARG A 166 7.11 16.17 -19.69
CA ARG A 166 7.00 15.24 -18.55
C ARG A 166 7.84 15.71 -17.37
N ALA A 167 9.10 16.07 -17.63
CA ALA A 167 10.00 16.54 -16.59
C ALA A 167 9.53 17.87 -15.96
N ALA A 168 8.91 18.75 -16.75
CA ALA A 168 8.35 20.02 -16.26
C ALA A 168 7.17 19.82 -15.30
N ARG A 169 6.35 18.77 -15.52
CA ARG A 169 5.21 18.43 -14.66
C ARG A 169 5.61 17.61 -13.42
N ALA A 170 6.70 16.85 -13.49
CA ALA A 170 7.14 15.99 -12.40
C ALA A 170 7.26 16.66 -11.01
N PRO A 171 7.60 17.98 -10.91
CA PRO A 171 7.59 18.67 -9.62
C PRO A 171 6.22 18.78 -8.95
N GLU A 172 5.10 18.59 -9.66
CA GLU A 172 3.75 18.59 -9.09
C GLU A 172 3.51 17.38 -8.20
N ASP A 173 4.24 16.28 -8.43
CA ASP A 173 4.15 15.03 -7.67
C ASP A 173 4.99 15.03 -6.37
N ARG A 174 5.62 16.16 -6.02
CA ARG A 174 6.43 16.24 -4.79
C ARG A 174 5.60 15.86 -3.57
N ALA A 175 6.13 14.95 -2.77
CA ALA A 175 5.45 14.44 -1.59
C ALA A 175 6.44 13.94 -0.54
N VAL A 176 6.01 13.98 0.72
CA VAL A 176 6.68 13.28 1.82
C VAL A 176 5.73 12.21 2.35
N THR A 177 6.23 10.99 2.45
CA THR A 177 5.47 9.86 2.96
C THR A 177 6.17 9.23 4.15
N PHE A 178 5.36 8.67 5.05
CA PHE A 178 5.81 7.98 6.25
C PHE A 178 5.23 6.57 6.23
N ARG A 179 6.05 5.58 6.57
CA ARG A 179 5.59 4.21 6.73
C ARG A 179 6.27 3.55 7.92
N PRO A 180 5.57 2.72 8.70
CA PRO A 180 6.18 1.91 9.74
C PRO A 180 7.26 0.99 9.17
N ALA A 181 8.28 0.72 9.97
CA ALA A 181 9.30 -0.28 9.73
C ALA A 181 9.37 -1.23 10.94
N ALA A 182 10.18 -2.28 10.85
CA ALA A 182 10.42 -3.16 11.98
C ALA A 182 11.11 -2.41 13.14
N ASP A 183 11.00 -2.99 14.34
CA ASP A 183 11.74 -2.57 15.54
C ASP A 183 11.50 -1.10 15.93
N ASP A 184 10.23 -0.69 15.92
CA ASP A 184 9.75 0.67 16.27
C ASP A 184 10.38 1.80 15.43
N MET A 185 10.86 1.44 14.25
CA MET A 185 11.39 2.40 13.29
C MET A 185 10.30 2.86 12.30
N ALA A 186 10.56 3.98 11.64
CA ALA A 186 9.75 4.48 10.54
C ALA A 186 10.63 4.92 9.37
N ILE A 187 10.12 4.72 8.15
CA ILE A 187 10.78 5.19 6.95
C ILE A 187 10.09 6.46 6.49
N VAL A 188 10.88 7.52 6.35
CA VAL A 188 10.47 8.77 5.72
C VAL A 188 11.01 8.77 4.29
N THR A 189 10.13 8.98 3.32
CA THR A 189 10.50 9.09 1.91
C THR A 189 10.04 10.43 1.38
N ALA A 190 10.96 11.19 0.81
CA ALA A 190 10.67 12.47 0.17
C ALA A 190 10.91 12.37 -1.34
N LEU A 191 9.88 12.63 -2.14
CA LEU A 191 9.98 12.83 -3.59
C LEU A 191 10.19 14.33 -3.85
N LEU A 192 11.38 14.70 -4.30
CA LEU A 192 11.82 16.08 -4.49
C LEU A 192 12.33 16.30 -5.91
N ARG A 193 12.49 17.56 -6.31
CA ARG A 193 13.29 17.87 -7.51
C ARG A 193 14.72 17.34 -7.33
N ALA A 194 15.37 16.93 -8.40
CA ALA A 194 16.72 16.39 -8.35
C ALA A 194 17.73 17.37 -7.70
N THR A 195 17.59 18.66 -7.99
CA THR A 195 18.40 19.73 -7.39
C THR A 195 18.18 19.85 -5.88
N ASP A 196 16.91 19.81 -5.44
CA ASP A 196 16.57 19.91 -4.02
C ASP A 196 17.06 18.68 -3.26
N ALA A 197 16.89 17.48 -3.85
CA ALA A 197 17.40 16.23 -3.28
C ALA A 197 18.93 16.22 -3.19
N ALA A 198 19.64 16.79 -4.18
CA ALA A 198 21.08 16.94 -4.15
C ALA A 198 21.53 17.89 -3.03
N SER A 199 20.82 19.02 -2.85
CA SER A 199 21.08 19.99 -1.78
C SER A 199 20.86 19.37 -0.40
N VAL A 200 19.75 18.64 -0.20
CA VAL A 200 19.48 17.91 1.04
C VAL A 200 20.59 16.89 1.33
N ARG A 201 20.97 16.10 0.32
CA ARG A 201 22.04 15.10 0.47
C ARG A 201 23.37 15.77 0.85
N SER A 202 23.75 16.86 0.16
CA SER A 202 25.00 17.59 0.46
C SER A 202 25.02 18.10 1.91
N ALA A 203 23.93 18.73 2.34
CA ALA A 203 23.80 19.27 3.69
C ALA A 203 23.85 18.20 4.78
N LEU A 204 23.24 17.03 4.55
CA LEU A 204 23.30 15.90 5.49
C LEU A 204 24.68 15.25 5.52
N THR A 205 25.30 15.10 4.34
CA THR A 205 26.66 14.56 4.22
C THR A 205 27.67 15.44 4.96
N GLU A 206 27.64 16.75 4.72
CA GLU A 206 28.53 17.73 5.39
C GLU A 206 28.38 17.71 6.91
N ALA A 207 27.16 17.59 7.43
CA ALA A 207 26.92 17.47 8.86
C ALA A 207 27.49 16.14 9.42
N ALA A 208 27.31 15.04 8.70
CA ALA A 208 27.84 13.74 9.11
C ALA A 208 29.38 13.70 9.08
N ASP A 209 30.01 14.34 8.10
CA ASP A 209 31.49 14.41 7.99
C ASP A 209 32.13 15.24 9.12
N ARG A 210 31.35 16.13 9.76
CA ARG A 210 31.78 16.91 10.95
C ARG A 210 31.49 16.21 12.27
N CYS A 211 30.73 15.13 12.25
CA CYS A 211 30.31 14.41 13.46
C CYS A 211 31.49 13.56 13.97
N ALA A 212 31.92 13.79 15.20
CA ALA A 212 33.04 13.09 15.84
C ALA A 212 32.63 12.43 17.17
N ASP A 213 31.32 12.13 17.37
CA ASP A 213 30.77 11.66 18.64
C ASP A 213 30.55 10.13 18.71
N GLY A 214 31.11 9.39 17.76
CA GLY A 214 31.01 7.93 17.70
C GLY A 214 29.80 7.38 16.92
N ARG A 215 28.88 8.23 16.46
CA ARG A 215 27.80 7.81 15.56
C ARG A 215 28.35 7.47 14.18
N ASN A 216 27.78 6.45 13.53
CA ASN A 216 28.09 6.20 12.13
C ASN A 216 27.45 7.28 11.21
N ARG A 217 27.95 7.36 9.98
CA ARG A 217 27.49 8.37 9.00
C ARG A 217 25.97 8.37 8.80
N GLY A 218 25.35 7.19 8.72
CA GLY A 218 23.89 7.08 8.53
C GLY A 218 23.10 7.62 9.73
N GLN A 219 23.55 7.32 10.94
CA GLN A 219 22.97 7.84 12.18
C GLN A 219 23.09 9.37 12.25
N ALA A 220 24.28 9.91 12.00
CA ALA A 220 24.49 11.35 12.01
C ALA A 220 23.62 12.08 10.95
N MET A 221 23.44 11.50 9.76
CA MET A 221 22.54 12.05 8.73
C MET A 221 21.07 12.01 9.18
N ALA A 222 20.61 10.90 9.76
CA ALA A 222 19.23 10.76 10.24
C ALA A 222 18.92 11.75 11.36
N ASP A 223 19.80 11.85 12.35
CA ASP A 223 19.63 12.78 13.48
C ASP A 223 19.66 14.23 13.01
N THR A 224 20.55 14.57 12.07
CA THR A 224 20.61 15.91 11.46
C THR A 224 19.31 16.22 10.69
N LEU A 225 18.75 15.26 9.97
CA LEU A 225 17.46 15.43 9.29
C LEU A 225 16.36 15.76 10.30
N VAL A 226 16.26 14.98 11.38
CA VAL A 226 15.29 15.20 12.44
C VAL A 226 15.49 16.57 13.07
N ALA A 227 16.71 16.91 13.48
CA ALA A 227 17.02 18.18 14.11
C ALA A 227 16.65 19.38 13.21
N ARG A 228 16.98 19.34 11.93
CA ARG A 228 16.67 20.43 11.00
C ARG A 228 15.18 20.56 10.66
N VAL A 229 14.45 19.45 10.63
CA VAL A 229 13.01 19.47 10.32
C VAL A 229 12.19 19.87 11.57
N THR A 230 12.58 19.39 12.74
CA THR A 230 11.84 19.67 13.99
C THR A 230 12.32 20.95 14.68
N GLY A 231 13.51 21.46 14.33
CA GLY A 231 14.16 22.57 15.01
C GLY A 231 14.73 22.23 16.39
N ARG A 232 14.81 20.94 16.75
CA ARG A 232 15.24 20.44 18.06
C ARG A 232 16.38 19.44 17.93
N ASP A 233 17.24 19.38 18.92
CA ASP A 233 18.20 18.30 19.04
C ASP A 233 17.48 16.97 19.28
N VAL A 234 18.00 15.87 18.73
CA VAL A 234 17.41 14.53 18.84
C VAL A 234 17.38 14.00 20.28
N THR A 235 18.17 14.58 21.16
CA THR A 235 18.14 14.25 22.60
C THR A 235 16.98 14.92 23.35
N VAL A 236 16.34 15.93 22.74
CA VAL A 236 15.19 16.62 23.32
C VAL A 236 13.90 15.98 22.84
N PRO A 237 13.03 15.46 23.73
CA PRO A 237 11.74 14.90 23.36
C PRO A 237 10.93 15.90 22.54
N VAL A 238 10.37 15.46 21.41
CA VAL A 238 9.50 16.30 20.59
C VAL A 238 8.10 16.26 21.20
N PRO A 239 7.45 17.39 21.51
CA PRO A 239 6.05 17.40 21.90
C PRO A 239 5.19 17.05 20.67
N VAL A 240 5.13 15.78 20.35
CA VAL A 240 4.23 15.23 19.33
C VAL A 240 2.97 14.77 20.04
N ALA A 241 1.81 15.15 19.52
CA ALA A 241 0.55 14.58 19.96
C ALA A 241 0.51 13.10 19.54
N VAL A 242 1.08 12.24 20.37
CA VAL A 242 1.12 10.80 20.18
C VAL A 242 -0.21 10.22 20.64
N LYS A 243 -0.94 9.58 19.73
CA LYS A 243 -2.16 8.86 20.09
C LYS A 243 -1.84 7.39 20.33
N LEU A 244 -1.92 6.99 21.60
CA LEU A 244 -1.72 5.63 22.05
C LEU A 244 -3.05 4.99 22.43
N VAL A 245 -3.26 3.74 22.00
CA VAL A 245 -4.35 2.88 22.46
C VAL A 245 -3.72 1.71 23.21
N LEU A 246 -4.04 1.57 24.48
CA LEU A 246 -3.53 0.52 25.35
C LEU A 246 -4.55 0.16 26.42
N SER A 247 -4.42 -1.03 27.01
CA SER A 247 -5.26 -1.41 28.14
C SER A 247 -4.78 -0.77 29.45
N ASP A 248 -5.69 -0.60 30.41
CA ASP A 248 -5.35 -0.14 31.76
C ASP A 248 -4.25 -1.02 32.39
N ASN A 249 -4.32 -2.35 32.21
CA ASN A 249 -3.30 -3.26 32.69
C ASN A 249 -1.93 -3.02 32.05
N THR A 250 -1.90 -2.69 30.75
CA THR A 250 -0.65 -2.34 30.09
C THR A 250 -0.10 -1.01 30.60
N LEU A 251 -0.96 -0.03 30.82
CA LEU A 251 -0.59 1.30 31.34
C LEU A 251 0.04 1.19 32.74
N PHE A 252 -0.60 0.47 33.65
CA PHE A 252 -0.18 0.36 35.04
C PHE A 252 0.83 -0.77 35.33
N GLY A 253 1.37 -1.40 34.30
CA GLY A 253 2.44 -2.39 34.43
C GLY A 253 1.99 -3.82 34.73
N GLY A 254 0.68 -4.09 34.81
CA GLY A 254 0.12 -5.43 35.07
C GLY A 254 0.14 -6.36 33.84
N SER A 255 0.50 -5.86 32.65
CA SER A 255 0.50 -6.63 31.41
C SER A 255 1.63 -6.21 30.48
N ALA A 256 2.15 -7.20 29.71
CA ALA A 256 3.11 -7.01 28.64
C ALA A 256 2.43 -6.92 27.25
N HIS A 257 1.09 -6.89 27.19
CA HIS A 257 0.39 -6.75 25.90
C HIS A 257 0.79 -5.47 25.17
N PRO A 258 1.03 -5.54 23.84
CA PRO A 258 1.43 -4.38 23.09
C PRO A 258 0.38 -3.28 23.13
N ALA A 259 0.83 -2.05 23.12
CA ALA A 259 0.01 -0.88 22.84
C ALA A 259 -0.04 -0.65 21.32
N ARG A 260 -0.93 0.24 20.89
CA ARG A 260 -1.04 0.65 19.49
C ARG A 260 -0.77 2.14 19.35
N LEU A 261 0.20 2.46 18.48
CA LEU A 261 0.54 3.83 18.13
C LEU A 261 -0.15 4.18 16.82
N GLU A 262 -0.99 5.24 16.81
CA GLU A 262 -1.72 5.67 15.61
C GLU A 262 -0.73 6.00 14.47
N GLY A 263 -0.97 5.42 13.28
CA GLY A 263 -0.13 5.59 12.10
C GLY A 263 1.12 4.69 12.04
N TYR A 264 1.47 3.99 13.14
CA TYR A 264 2.66 3.12 13.20
C TYR A 264 2.32 1.66 13.51
N GLY A 265 1.20 1.38 14.18
CA GLY A 265 0.79 0.04 14.53
C GLY A 265 1.15 -0.39 15.96
N PRO A 266 1.29 -1.70 16.24
CA PRO A 266 1.59 -2.20 17.56
C PRO A 266 3.02 -1.85 18.01
N ILE A 267 3.18 -1.42 19.26
CA ILE A 267 4.46 -1.13 19.91
C ILE A 267 4.56 -1.88 21.26
N PRO A 268 5.77 -2.19 21.73
CA PRO A 268 5.97 -2.83 23.03
C PRO A 268 5.37 -2.05 24.19
N ALA A 269 4.81 -2.75 25.17
CA ALA A 269 4.21 -2.14 26.37
C ALA A 269 5.20 -1.22 27.14
N THR A 270 6.46 -1.61 27.20
CA THR A 270 7.53 -0.83 27.84
C THR A 270 7.78 0.50 27.14
N MET A 271 7.76 0.50 25.81
CA MET A 271 7.91 1.71 25.01
C MET A 271 6.71 2.64 25.18
N ALA A 272 5.48 2.10 25.15
CA ALA A 272 4.27 2.89 25.38
C ALA A 272 4.28 3.57 26.74
N ARG A 273 4.66 2.84 27.80
CA ARG A 273 4.79 3.41 29.15
C ARG A 273 5.86 4.50 29.21
N ARG A 274 7.00 4.29 28.55
CA ARG A 274 8.06 5.30 28.47
C ARG A 274 7.56 6.57 27.78
N LEU A 275 6.93 6.47 26.62
CA LEU A 275 6.35 7.61 25.91
C LEU A 275 5.37 8.41 26.77
N ILE A 276 4.55 7.73 27.57
CA ILE A 276 3.62 8.37 28.50
C ILE A 276 4.37 9.03 29.65
N SER A 277 5.36 8.35 30.23
CA SER A 277 6.17 8.89 31.32
C SER A 277 6.94 10.14 30.88
N ASP A 278 7.56 10.08 29.70
CA ASP A 278 8.30 11.21 29.14
C ASP A 278 7.36 12.41 28.87
N ALA A 279 6.15 12.14 28.33
CA ALA A 279 5.14 13.18 28.09
C ALA A 279 4.54 13.79 29.37
N VAL A 280 4.53 13.05 30.48
CA VAL A 280 4.07 13.57 31.79
C VAL A 280 5.16 14.36 32.48
N ALA A 281 6.44 14.00 32.23
CA ALA A 281 7.59 14.66 32.84
C ALA A 281 8.02 15.97 32.11
N ASP A 282 7.53 16.20 30.90
CA ASP A 282 7.84 17.37 30.08
C ASP A 282 6.77 18.45 30.26
N ASP A 283 7.17 19.61 30.77
CA ASP A 283 6.28 20.75 31.03
C ASP A 283 5.62 21.32 29.77
N ASP A 284 6.19 21.08 28.59
CA ASP A 284 5.66 21.49 27.30
C ASP A 284 4.74 20.43 26.65
N SER A 285 4.60 19.26 27.27
CA SER A 285 3.82 18.13 26.76
C SER A 285 2.50 17.95 27.49
N TRP A 286 1.48 17.46 26.79
CA TRP A 286 0.14 17.24 27.34
C TRP A 286 -0.27 15.78 27.18
N ALA A 287 -0.46 15.08 28.28
CA ALA A 287 -1.04 13.75 28.30
C ALA A 287 -2.54 13.83 28.60
N THR A 288 -3.39 13.42 27.65
CA THR A 288 -4.85 13.33 27.84
C THR A 288 -5.29 11.87 27.81
N LEU A 289 -5.87 11.39 28.91
CA LEU A 289 -6.43 10.06 28.99
C LEU A 289 -7.90 10.07 28.54
N ARG A 290 -8.24 9.21 27.56
CA ARG A 290 -9.63 8.92 27.17
C ARG A 290 -9.90 7.43 27.34
N ARG A 291 -10.96 7.10 28.09
CA ARG A 291 -11.39 5.71 28.24
C ARG A 291 -12.21 5.28 27.02
N LEU A 292 -11.86 4.13 26.46
CA LEU A 292 -12.60 3.44 25.41
C LEU A 292 -13.15 2.15 26.02
N TYR A 293 -14.41 1.86 25.75
CA TYR A 293 -15.05 0.65 26.26
C TYR A 293 -15.06 -0.39 25.14
N ALA A 294 -14.43 -1.53 25.40
CA ALA A 294 -14.43 -2.67 24.51
C ALA A 294 -15.12 -3.86 25.17
N ALA A 295 -15.74 -4.72 24.39
CA ALA A 295 -16.28 -5.96 24.91
C ALA A 295 -15.13 -6.83 25.45
N PRO A 296 -15.20 -7.28 26.72
CA PRO A 296 -14.07 -7.93 27.40
C PRO A 296 -13.58 -9.20 26.69
N ASP A 297 -14.48 -9.93 26.05
CA ASP A 297 -14.20 -11.23 25.42
C ASP A 297 -13.68 -11.13 24.00
N THR A 298 -13.98 -10.04 23.30
CA THR A 298 -13.71 -9.91 21.86
C THR A 298 -12.85 -8.70 21.48
N GLY A 299 -12.66 -7.75 22.42
CA GLY A 299 -12.01 -6.48 22.14
C GLY A 299 -12.82 -5.58 21.19
N ALA A 300 -14.08 -5.95 20.88
CA ALA A 300 -14.94 -5.15 20.02
C ALA A 300 -15.36 -3.87 20.74
N LEU A 301 -15.20 -2.74 20.07
CA LEU A 301 -15.58 -1.41 20.60
C LEU A 301 -17.11 -1.26 20.57
N VAL A 302 -17.75 -0.84 21.67
CA VAL A 302 -19.21 -0.70 21.80
C VAL A 302 -19.69 0.66 21.28
N ALA A 303 -20.77 0.68 20.52
CA ALA A 303 -21.18 1.72 19.60
C ALA A 303 -22.08 2.83 20.13
N MET A 304 -22.07 3.97 19.41
CA MET A 304 -23.06 5.06 19.48
C MET A 304 -23.75 5.28 18.14
N GLU A 305 -25.02 5.69 18.15
CA GLU A 305 -25.78 6.12 16.98
C GLU A 305 -26.06 7.62 16.99
N SER A 306 -26.26 8.20 15.81
CA SER A 306 -26.58 9.62 15.64
C SER A 306 -27.68 9.83 14.61
N ARG A 307 -28.57 10.79 14.83
CA ARG A 307 -29.56 11.26 13.84
C ARG A 307 -28.97 12.23 12.81
N SER A 308 -27.73 12.67 13.00
CA SER A 308 -27.06 13.57 12.07
C SER A 308 -26.59 12.83 10.80
N ARG A 309 -26.77 13.42 9.62
CA ARG A 309 -26.19 12.91 8.37
C ARG A 309 -24.66 12.81 8.43
N ARG A 310 -24.00 13.77 9.10
CA ARG A 310 -22.53 13.74 9.28
C ARG A 310 -22.21 13.00 10.56
N PHE A 311 -21.16 12.20 10.53
CA PHE A 311 -20.65 11.57 11.73
C PHE A 311 -20.20 12.61 12.73
N PRO A 312 -20.81 12.67 13.93
CA PRO A 312 -20.34 13.55 15.01
C PRO A 312 -18.89 13.24 15.36
N ARG A 313 -18.15 14.24 15.83
CA ARG A 313 -16.71 14.10 16.13
C ARG A 313 -16.37 12.89 17.01
N GLY A 314 -17.18 12.62 18.04
CA GLY A 314 -17.00 11.46 18.92
C GLY A 314 -17.14 10.13 18.19
N LEU A 315 -18.19 9.98 17.37
CA LEU A 315 -18.44 8.78 16.58
C LEU A 315 -17.40 8.61 15.46
N ALA A 316 -17.02 9.70 14.80
CA ALA A 316 -15.96 9.68 13.80
C ALA A 316 -14.61 9.23 14.41
N HIS A 317 -14.28 9.76 15.59
CA HIS A 317 -13.07 9.33 16.30
C HIS A 317 -13.14 7.86 16.72
N PHE A 318 -14.32 7.41 17.22
CA PHE A 318 -14.56 6.02 17.56
C PHE A 318 -14.29 5.08 16.34
N ILE A 319 -14.87 5.40 15.18
CA ILE A 319 -14.68 4.61 13.95
C ILE A 319 -13.20 4.63 13.53
N ALA A 320 -12.53 5.79 13.60
CA ALA A 320 -11.11 5.88 13.26
C ALA A 320 -10.23 5.02 14.18
N VAL A 321 -10.52 4.98 15.49
CA VAL A 321 -9.80 4.12 16.44
C VAL A 321 -10.09 2.64 16.19
N ARG A 322 -11.34 2.29 15.87
CA ARG A 322 -11.73 0.92 15.55
C ARG A 322 -11.03 0.40 14.29
N ASP A 323 -11.02 1.22 13.24
CA ASP A 323 -10.62 0.81 11.89
C ASP A 323 -9.11 0.95 11.64
N GLU A 324 -8.43 1.85 12.34
CA GLU A 324 -6.99 2.17 12.26
C GLU A 324 -6.53 2.72 10.91
N ILE A 325 -6.81 2.00 9.85
CA ILE A 325 -6.42 2.27 8.46
C ILE A 325 -7.64 2.10 7.54
N CYS A 326 -7.48 2.48 6.29
CA CYS A 326 -8.51 2.31 5.27
C CYS A 326 -9.06 0.87 5.25
N ARG A 327 -10.39 0.74 5.31
CA ARG A 327 -11.10 -0.54 5.40
C ARG A 327 -11.18 -1.30 4.09
N THR A 328 -10.80 -0.70 2.97
CA THR A 328 -10.68 -1.45 1.70
C THR A 328 -9.58 -2.50 1.83
N PRO A 329 -9.85 -3.78 1.55
CA PRO A 329 -8.85 -4.84 1.60
C PRO A 329 -7.57 -4.46 0.86
N TYR A 330 -6.41 -4.82 1.43
CA TYR A 330 -5.07 -4.52 0.92
C TYR A 330 -4.68 -3.02 0.85
N CYS A 331 -5.58 -2.09 1.24
CA CYS A 331 -5.30 -0.66 1.25
C CYS A 331 -4.82 -0.20 2.63
N ASN A 332 -3.57 -0.23 2.91
CA ASN A 332 -3.01 0.19 4.20
C ASN A 332 -2.82 1.71 4.33
N ALA A 333 -3.59 2.51 3.57
CA ALA A 333 -3.51 3.96 3.61
C ALA A 333 -4.16 4.53 4.88
N PRO A 334 -3.69 5.69 5.39
CA PRO A 334 -4.34 6.38 6.51
C PRO A 334 -5.80 6.73 6.20
N ILE A 335 -6.66 6.68 7.21
CA ILE A 335 -8.05 7.13 7.12
C ILE A 335 -8.06 8.65 6.91
N ARG A 336 -8.83 9.10 5.91
CA ARG A 336 -9.09 10.51 5.61
C ARG A 336 -10.56 10.86 5.76
N HIS A 337 -11.43 9.89 5.53
CA HIS A 337 -12.88 10.04 5.58
C HIS A 337 -13.48 8.97 6.49
N ILE A 338 -14.49 9.38 7.27
CA ILE A 338 -15.42 8.45 7.91
C ILE A 338 -16.69 8.53 7.08
N ASP A 339 -17.06 7.42 6.48
CA ASP A 339 -18.18 7.38 5.55
C ASP A 339 -19.17 6.24 5.88
N HIS A 340 -20.36 6.33 5.33
CA HIS A 340 -21.41 5.34 5.50
C HIS A 340 -21.13 4.13 4.61
N VAL A 341 -21.20 2.93 5.14
CA VAL A 341 -21.15 1.68 4.35
C VAL A 341 -22.36 1.62 3.42
N THR A 342 -23.56 1.68 3.97
CA THR A 342 -24.78 1.95 3.20
C THR A 342 -24.97 3.46 3.16
N PRO A 343 -24.93 4.11 1.98
CA PRO A 343 -25.03 5.56 1.87
C PRO A 343 -26.27 6.15 2.55
N HIS A 344 -26.13 7.33 3.17
CA HIS A 344 -27.22 7.99 3.87
C HIS A 344 -28.44 8.27 2.96
N HIS A 345 -28.23 8.56 1.69
CA HIS A 345 -29.32 8.75 0.71
C HIS A 345 -30.05 7.46 0.32
N HIS A 346 -29.50 6.31 0.70
CA HIS A 346 -30.14 4.99 0.66
C HIS A 346 -30.62 4.54 2.05
N HIS A 347 -30.94 5.50 2.93
CA HIS A 347 -31.41 5.27 4.30
C HIS A 347 -30.42 4.57 5.24
N GLY A 348 -29.12 4.62 4.92
CA GLY A 348 -28.08 4.10 5.82
C GLY A 348 -28.00 4.95 7.11
N PRO A 349 -28.06 4.34 8.31
CA PRO A 349 -27.99 5.06 9.57
C PRO A 349 -26.59 5.63 9.82
N THR A 350 -26.50 6.77 10.50
CA THR A 350 -25.22 7.29 11.01
C THR A 350 -24.87 6.61 12.33
N SER A 351 -24.26 5.45 12.25
CA SER A 351 -23.94 4.59 13.38
C SER A 351 -22.54 3.99 13.25
N ALA A 352 -22.01 3.47 14.35
CA ALA A 352 -20.74 2.74 14.29
C ALA A 352 -20.82 1.47 13.42
N ALA A 353 -21.98 0.81 13.40
CA ALA A 353 -22.21 -0.38 12.58
C ALA A 353 -22.23 -0.06 11.08
N ASN A 354 -22.73 1.12 10.68
CA ASN A 354 -22.81 1.56 9.28
C ASN A 354 -21.72 2.54 8.90
N GLY A 355 -20.74 2.80 9.76
CA GLY A 355 -19.62 3.68 9.47
C GLY A 355 -18.35 2.91 9.18
N GLU A 356 -17.51 3.42 8.28
CA GLU A 356 -16.19 2.89 7.96
C GLU A 356 -15.17 3.99 7.72
N GLY A 357 -13.90 3.70 8.07
CA GLY A 357 -12.78 4.59 7.82
C GLY A 357 -12.16 4.30 6.45
N LEU A 358 -12.07 5.30 5.59
CA LEU A 358 -11.53 5.16 4.23
C LEU A 358 -10.44 6.21 3.95
N CYS A 359 -9.47 5.86 3.10
CA CYS A 359 -8.63 6.86 2.45
C CYS A 359 -9.46 7.58 1.37
N GLU A 360 -8.95 8.72 0.89
CA GLU A 360 -9.65 9.53 -0.10
C GLU A 360 -9.98 8.74 -1.38
N ARG A 361 -9.01 8.04 -1.93
CA ARG A 361 -9.19 7.21 -3.14
C ARG A 361 -10.29 6.17 -2.98
N CYS A 362 -10.22 5.36 -1.92
CA CYS A 362 -11.19 4.28 -1.71
C CYS A 362 -12.59 4.80 -1.45
N ASN A 363 -12.71 5.96 -0.79
CA ASN A 363 -13.97 6.64 -0.61
C ASN A 363 -14.64 7.00 -1.95
N TYR A 364 -13.88 7.52 -2.91
CA TYR A 364 -14.42 7.82 -4.24
C TYR A 364 -14.69 6.56 -5.08
N VAL A 365 -13.86 5.52 -4.95
CA VAL A 365 -14.06 4.25 -5.68
C VAL A 365 -15.35 3.56 -5.25
N LYS A 366 -15.66 3.58 -3.96
CA LYS A 366 -16.89 2.99 -3.41
C LYS A 366 -18.16 3.53 -4.08
N GLU A 367 -18.15 4.80 -4.47
CA GLU A 367 -19.27 5.47 -5.15
C GLU A 367 -19.26 5.25 -6.68
N SER A 368 -18.34 4.44 -7.21
CA SER A 368 -18.28 4.15 -8.64
C SER A 368 -19.35 3.11 -9.03
N PRO A 369 -19.86 3.14 -10.28
CA PRO A 369 -20.91 2.23 -10.72
C PRO A 369 -20.54 0.75 -10.51
N GLY A 370 -21.49 0.00 -9.98
CA GLY A 370 -21.34 -1.44 -9.75
C GLY A 370 -20.60 -1.84 -8.48
N TRP A 371 -19.96 -0.90 -7.79
CA TRP A 371 -19.37 -1.16 -6.47
C TRP A 371 -20.45 -1.16 -5.40
N ARG A 372 -20.31 -2.07 -4.45
CA ARG A 372 -21.16 -2.12 -3.24
C ARG A 372 -20.32 -2.51 -2.05
N VAL A 373 -20.65 -1.95 -0.88
CA VAL A 373 -20.07 -2.35 0.40
C VAL A 373 -21.21 -2.74 1.34
N VAL A 374 -21.01 -3.82 2.08
CA VAL A 374 -22.00 -4.31 3.06
C VAL A 374 -21.30 -4.42 4.41
N ALA A 375 -21.91 -3.86 5.46
CA ALA A 375 -21.43 -4.01 6.82
C ALA A 375 -21.99 -5.30 7.43
N THR A 376 -21.11 -6.06 8.07
CA THR A 376 -21.43 -7.28 8.81
C THR A 376 -20.66 -7.32 10.12
N VAL A 377 -20.85 -8.33 10.92
CA VAL A 377 -20.02 -8.65 12.09
C VAL A 377 -19.46 -10.04 11.95
N ASP A 378 -18.27 -10.27 12.47
CA ASP A 378 -17.71 -11.61 12.55
C ASP A 378 -18.25 -12.38 13.76
N GLU A 379 -17.81 -13.61 13.92
CA GLU A 379 -18.17 -14.49 15.04
C GLU A 379 -17.79 -13.94 16.43
N PHE A 380 -16.89 -12.95 16.47
CA PHE A 380 -16.45 -12.27 17.69
C PHE A 380 -17.12 -10.90 17.88
N GLY A 381 -18.12 -10.55 17.06
CA GLY A 381 -18.81 -9.26 17.11
C GLY A 381 -17.99 -8.08 16.58
N ARG A 382 -16.87 -8.34 15.88
CA ARG A 382 -16.07 -7.26 15.29
C ARG A 382 -16.70 -6.80 13.97
N HIS A 383 -16.62 -5.50 13.74
CA HIS A 383 -17.12 -4.89 12.51
C HIS A 383 -16.35 -5.42 11.29
N CYS A 384 -17.08 -5.90 10.31
CA CYS A 384 -16.59 -6.35 9.02
C CYS A 384 -17.22 -5.55 7.90
N THR A 385 -16.49 -5.39 6.81
CA THR A 385 -17.02 -4.87 5.55
C THR A 385 -16.72 -5.84 4.43
N GLU A 386 -17.70 -6.08 3.58
CA GLU A 386 -17.59 -6.87 2.35
C GLU A 386 -17.67 -5.92 1.17
N HIS A 387 -16.56 -5.81 0.44
CA HIS A 387 -16.43 -4.99 -0.76
C HIS A 387 -16.73 -5.86 -1.98
N ILE A 388 -17.81 -5.55 -2.67
CA ILE A 388 -18.29 -6.27 -3.85
C ILE A 388 -17.95 -5.44 -5.07
N THR A 389 -17.13 -6.01 -5.94
CA THR A 389 -16.69 -5.34 -7.17
C THR A 389 -17.77 -5.40 -8.26
N PRO A 390 -17.68 -4.60 -9.32
CA PRO A 390 -18.60 -4.67 -10.47
C PRO A 390 -18.61 -6.04 -11.17
N THR A 391 -17.55 -6.84 -11.06
CA THR A 391 -17.50 -8.22 -11.57
C THR A 391 -18.14 -9.24 -10.61
N GLY A 392 -18.61 -8.81 -9.45
CA GLY A 392 -19.22 -9.68 -8.44
C GLY A 392 -18.24 -10.35 -7.49
N ALA A 393 -16.95 -10.08 -7.59
CA ALA A 393 -15.98 -10.58 -6.62
C ALA A 393 -16.18 -9.92 -5.25
N VAL A 394 -16.07 -10.72 -4.18
CA VAL A 394 -16.28 -10.28 -2.80
C VAL A 394 -14.97 -10.34 -2.03
N TYR A 395 -14.62 -9.23 -1.39
CA TYR A 395 -13.43 -9.11 -0.56
C TYR A 395 -13.82 -8.62 0.84
N ARG A 396 -13.33 -9.29 1.86
CA ARG A 396 -13.69 -9.02 3.26
C ARG A 396 -12.57 -8.31 4.01
N SER A 397 -12.94 -7.33 4.81
CA SER A 397 -12.07 -6.63 5.75
C SER A 397 -12.68 -6.65 7.14
N THR A 398 -11.92 -7.04 8.16
CA THR A 398 -12.37 -7.11 9.57
C THR A 398 -11.62 -6.06 10.39
N ALA A 399 -12.31 -5.32 11.25
CA ALA A 399 -11.70 -4.38 12.16
C ALA A 399 -10.72 -5.10 13.10
N PRO A 400 -9.49 -4.58 13.30
CA PRO A 400 -8.56 -5.19 14.22
C PRO A 400 -9.11 -5.14 15.66
N PRO A 401 -8.75 -6.10 16.53
CA PRO A 401 -9.09 -6.02 17.94
C PRO A 401 -8.34 -4.86 18.60
N LEU A 402 -8.94 -4.22 19.58
CA LEU A 402 -8.22 -3.25 20.41
C LEU A 402 -7.14 -3.93 21.25
N PRO A 403 -6.04 -3.22 21.57
CA PRO A 403 -5.04 -3.73 22.49
C PRO A 403 -5.64 -4.04 23.87
N GLY A 404 -5.41 -5.23 24.37
CA GLY A 404 -5.85 -5.71 25.67
C GLY A 404 -6.65 -6.98 25.56
N GLY A 405 -6.05 -8.11 25.93
CA GLY A 405 -6.69 -9.35 26.34
C GLY A 405 -7.67 -9.99 25.36
N ILE A 406 -7.21 -10.39 24.18
CA ILE A 406 -7.83 -11.54 23.52
C ILE A 406 -7.47 -12.73 24.38
N ARG A 407 -8.45 -13.36 25.04
CA ARG A 407 -8.26 -14.74 25.49
C ARG A 407 -7.85 -15.54 24.26
N THR A 408 -6.62 -16.03 24.25
CA THR A 408 -6.15 -16.96 23.22
C THR A 408 -7.03 -18.20 23.35
N LEU A 409 -8.10 -18.27 22.56
CA LEU A 409 -8.75 -19.54 22.31
C LEU A 409 -7.71 -20.32 21.52
N ASN A 410 -7.11 -21.37 22.16
CA ASN A 410 -6.34 -22.39 21.47
C ASN A 410 -7.27 -23.00 20.41
N ARG A 411 -7.22 -22.45 19.18
CA ARG A 411 -7.81 -23.09 18.02
C ARG A 411 -6.78 -24.10 17.52
N GLU A 412 -7.05 -25.37 17.71
CA GLU A 412 -6.48 -26.41 16.87
C GLU A 412 -6.93 -26.13 15.44
N ILE A 413 -6.01 -25.77 14.58
CA ILE A 413 -6.27 -25.63 13.14
C ILE A 413 -6.33 -27.05 12.59
N HIS A 414 -7.51 -27.63 12.51
CA HIS A 414 -7.75 -28.82 11.73
C HIS A 414 -7.65 -28.46 10.25
N VAL A 415 -6.49 -28.69 9.64
CA VAL A 415 -6.34 -28.69 8.19
C VAL A 415 -7.07 -29.93 7.66
N VAL A 416 -8.32 -29.77 7.26
CA VAL A 416 -9.04 -30.81 6.53
C VAL A 416 -8.45 -30.86 5.12
N THR A 417 -7.48 -31.72 4.91
CA THR A 417 -7.07 -32.12 3.58
C THR A 417 -8.17 -33.01 3.03
N ASN A 418 -8.99 -32.48 2.14
CA ASN A 418 -9.92 -33.29 1.35
C ASN A 418 -9.07 -34.21 0.45
N LYS A 419 -8.77 -35.42 0.95
CA LYS A 419 -8.32 -36.52 0.10
C LYS A 419 -9.53 -37.06 -0.60
N GLY A 420 -9.59 -36.81 -1.91
CA GLY A 420 -10.12 -37.60 -2.97
C GLY A 420 -11.48 -38.26 -2.77
N ALA A 421 -12.39 -37.93 -3.64
CA ALA A 421 -13.28 -38.93 -4.19
C ALA A 421 -12.73 -39.31 -5.58
N ALA A 422 -12.56 -40.61 -5.75
CA ALA A 422 -12.11 -41.27 -6.97
C ALA A 422 -13.02 -40.99 -8.18
#